data_0bc448bdba819384cd2669ed9bd09a64
#
_entry.id   0bc448bdba819384cd2669ed9bd09a64
#
_cell.length_a   1.000
_cell.length_b   1.000
_cell.length_c   1.000
_cell.angle_alpha   90.00
_cell.angle_beta   90.00
_cell.angle_gamma   90.00
#
_symmetry.space_group_name_H-M   'P 1'
#
loop_
_entity.id
_entity.type
_entity.pdbx_description
1 polymer ?
#
loop_
_entity_poly.entity_id
_entity_poly.type
_entity_poly.pdbx_seq_one_letter_code
_entity_poly.pdbx_strand_id
1 'polypeptide(L)'
;MVDIFVDFYARLFTTSNPTNLNRVLTGVQSMVDDPMNVALTKLYVCEEVDVSIKQMAPLKASGPDGVPLIFYQNFWPNIGLEISDAVLSCLNSDIFLKSINHTFITLIPSN
;
A
#
# COMPACT_ATOMS: atom_id res chain seq x y z
N MET A 1 -29.06 5.94 0.40
CA MET A 1 -28.50 4.56 0.56
C MET A 1 -26.97 4.57 0.58
N VAL A 2 -26.31 5.31 -0.30
CA VAL A 2 -24.83 5.41 -0.34
C VAL A 2 -24.24 5.93 0.98
N ASP A 3 -24.88 6.94 1.57
CA ASP A 3 -24.39 7.57 2.82
C ASP A 3 -24.35 6.61 4.01
N ILE A 4 -25.28 5.65 4.09
CA ILE A 4 -25.32 4.65 5.16
C ILE A 4 -24.10 3.72 5.08
N PHE A 5 -23.70 3.31 3.87
CA PHE A 5 -22.53 2.48 3.67
C PHE A 5 -21.24 3.25 3.95
N VAL A 6 -21.15 4.49 3.50
CA VAL A 6 -19.99 5.36 3.77
C VAL A 6 -19.82 5.57 5.28
N ASP A 7 -20.89 5.89 6.00
CA ASP A 7 -20.86 6.05 7.46
C ASP A 7 -20.48 4.76 8.19
N PHE A 8 -21.02 3.63 7.75
CA PHE A 8 -20.69 2.33 8.34
C PHE A 8 -19.20 2.01 8.20
N TYR A 9 -18.64 2.11 7.00
CA TYR A 9 -17.23 1.82 6.77
C TYR A 9 -16.30 2.87 7.37
N ALA A 10 -16.68 4.14 7.38
CA ALA A 10 -15.93 5.18 8.07
C ALA A 10 -15.79 4.88 9.57
N ARG A 11 -16.87 4.44 10.23
CA ARG A 11 -16.83 4.04 11.65
C ARG A 11 -16.03 2.75 11.85
N LEU A 12 -16.18 1.76 10.96
CA LEU A 12 -15.47 0.49 11.06
C LEU A 12 -13.94 0.66 10.97
N PHE A 13 -13.49 1.54 10.09
CA PHE A 13 -12.06 1.78 9.87
C PHE A 13 -11.48 2.95 10.68
N THR A 14 -12.30 3.62 11.48
CA THR A 14 -11.80 4.64 12.40
C THR A 14 -11.31 3.96 13.68
N THR A 15 -10.07 4.26 14.05
CA THR A 15 -9.50 3.72 15.29
C THR A 15 -10.25 4.25 16.52
N SER A 16 -10.52 3.35 17.47
CA SER A 16 -11.05 3.71 18.79
C SER A 16 -9.97 4.24 19.75
N ASN A 17 -8.70 4.35 19.27
CA ASN A 17 -7.54 4.73 20.09
C ASN A 17 -7.47 3.96 21.42
N PRO A 18 -7.42 2.62 21.39
CA PRO A 18 -7.43 1.81 22.60
C PRO A 18 -6.20 2.11 23.45
N THR A 19 -6.37 2.36 24.74
CA THR A 19 -5.29 2.69 25.67
C THR A 19 -4.68 1.47 26.36
N ASN A 20 -5.35 0.32 26.29
CA ASN A 20 -4.95 -0.88 27.04
C ASN A 20 -4.46 -2.00 26.12
N LEU A 21 -3.53 -1.68 25.21
CA LEU A 21 -2.96 -2.62 24.25
C LEU A 21 -2.14 -3.73 24.94
N ASN A 22 -1.50 -3.43 26.05
CA ASN A 22 -0.65 -4.41 26.76
C ASN A 22 -1.39 -5.68 27.17
N ARG A 23 -2.69 -5.59 27.51
CA ARG A 23 -3.49 -6.75 27.86
C ARG A 23 -3.68 -7.73 26.68
N VAL A 24 -3.78 -7.21 25.48
CA VAL A 24 -3.92 -8.02 24.26
C VAL A 24 -2.56 -8.56 23.83
N LEU A 25 -1.51 -7.76 23.98
CA LEU A 25 -0.15 -8.10 23.54
C LEU A 25 0.56 -9.13 24.43
N THR A 26 0.12 -9.33 25.69
CA THR A 26 0.71 -10.33 26.60
C THR A 26 0.62 -11.77 26.08
N GLY A 27 -0.33 -12.07 25.20
CA GLY A 27 -0.48 -13.39 24.56
C GLY A 27 0.23 -13.54 23.21
N VAL A 28 0.84 -12.47 22.71
CA VAL A 28 1.48 -12.45 21.39
C VAL A 28 3.01 -12.48 21.58
N GLN A 29 3.64 -13.55 21.09
CA GLN A 29 5.10 -13.61 21.04
C GLN A 29 5.65 -12.65 19.99
N SER A 30 6.72 -11.95 20.32
CA SER A 30 7.47 -11.15 19.35
C SER A 30 8.07 -12.08 18.30
N MET A 31 7.63 -11.94 17.05
CA MET A 31 8.13 -12.72 15.91
C MET A 31 9.16 -11.94 15.08
N VAL A 32 9.25 -10.62 15.31
CA VAL A 32 10.21 -9.76 14.60
C VAL A 32 11.45 -9.62 15.46
N ASP A 33 12.57 -10.12 14.98
CA ASP A 33 13.89 -9.96 15.60
C ASP A 33 14.59 -8.68 15.10
N ASP A 34 15.73 -8.34 15.73
CA ASP A 34 16.48 -7.13 15.36
C ASP A 34 16.95 -7.13 13.90
N PRO A 35 17.48 -8.23 13.34
CA PRO A 35 17.83 -8.29 11.91
C PRO A 35 16.63 -8.06 10.99
N MET A 36 15.47 -8.64 11.29
CA MET A 36 14.23 -8.41 10.53
C MET A 36 13.79 -6.95 10.61
N ASN A 37 13.86 -6.35 11.80
CA ASN A 37 13.50 -4.95 11.98
C ASN A 37 14.42 -4.01 11.20
N VAL A 38 15.73 -4.25 11.21
CA VAL A 38 16.70 -3.50 10.42
C VAL A 38 16.41 -3.63 8.93
N ALA A 39 16.08 -4.83 8.45
CA ALA A 39 15.72 -5.06 7.04
C ALA A 39 14.44 -4.33 6.63
N LEU A 40 13.43 -4.30 7.53
CA LEU A 40 12.14 -3.65 7.27
C LEU A 40 12.20 -2.12 7.34
N THR A 41 13.14 -1.57 8.10
CA THR A 41 13.27 -0.11 8.31
C THR A 41 14.34 0.54 7.44
N LYS A 42 15.07 -0.21 6.62
CA LYS A 42 16.03 0.36 5.68
C LYS A 42 15.32 1.22 4.62
N LEU A 43 16.04 2.20 4.09
CA LEU A 43 15.55 3.02 2.99
C LEU A 43 15.33 2.16 1.74
N TYR A 44 14.26 2.46 1.03
CA TYR A 44 13.95 1.84 -0.26
C TYR A 44 14.91 2.31 -1.34
N VAL A 45 15.23 1.44 -2.29
CA VAL A 45 16.14 1.70 -3.40
C VAL A 45 15.48 1.42 -4.76
N CYS A 46 16.06 1.99 -5.81
CA CYS A 46 15.53 1.90 -7.18
C CYS A 46 15.32 0.47 -7.66
N GLU A 47 16.25 -0.43 -7.33
CA GLU A 47 16.19 -1.83 -7.70
C GLU A 47 14.95 -2.55 -7.13
N GLU A 48 14.49 -2.15 -5.95
CA GLU A 48 13.28 -2.70 -5.33
C GLU A 48 12.02 -2.28 -6.10
N VAL A 49 11.99 -1.05 -6.63
CA VAL A 49 10.91 -0.57 -7.50
C VAL A 49 10.91 -1.34 -8.82
N ASP A 50 12.06 -1.49 -9.45
CA ASP A 50 12.23 -2.23 -10.70
C ASP A 50 11.77 -3.68 -10.58
N VAL A 51 12.18 -4.36 -9.51
CA VAL A 51 11.79 -5.75 -9.23
C VAL A 51 10.27 -5.83 -8.99
N SER A 52 9.72 -4.91 -8.23
CA SER A 52 8.27 -4.86 -7.94
C SER A 52 7.45 -4.73 -9.21
N ILE A 53 7.80 -3.81 -10.10
CA ILE A 53 7.10 -3.61 -11.37
C ILE A 53 7.15 -4.87 -12.25
N LYS A 54 8.31 -5.54 -12.31
CA LYS A 54 8.48 -6.78 -13.11
C LYS A 54 7.71 -7.97 -12.56
N GLN A 55 7.56 -8.06 -11.23
CA GLN A 55 6.87 -9.18 -10.57
C GLN A 55 5.35 -9.03 -10.53
N MET A 56 4.82 -7.83 -10.69
CA MET A 56 3.38 -7.62 -10.70
C MET A 56 2.73 -8.21 -11.95
N ALA A 57 1.54 -8.80 -11.80
CA ALA A 57 0.80 -9.37 -12.92
C ALA A 57 0.33 -8.28 -13.90
N PRO A 58 0.65 -8.37 -15.20
CA PRO A 58 0.48 -7.29 -16.18
C PRO A 58 -0.98 -6.91 -16.44
N LEU A 59 -1.90 -7.86 -16.29
CA LEU A 59 -3.34 -7.69 -16.61
C LEU A 59 -4.23 -7.58 -15.36
N LYS A 60 -3.68 -7.24 -14.19
CA LYS A 60 -4.51 -6.92 -13.03
C LYS A 60 -5.33 -5.65 -13.27
N ALA A 61 -6.45 -5.55 -12.55
CA ALA A 61 -7.29 -4.36 -12.59
C ALA A 61 -6.46 -3.10 -12.36
N SER A 62 -6.59 -2.14 -13.27
CA SER A 62 -5.96 -0.83 -13.16
C SER A 62 -6.50 -0.05 -11.95
N GLY A 63 -5.70 0.87 -11.45
CA GLY A 63 -6.13 1.84 -10.46
C GLY A 63 -7.14 2.86 -11.02
N PRO A 64 -7.41 3.94 -10.26
CA PRO A 64 -8.33 5.01 -10.69
C PRO A 64 -7.94 5.70 -11.99
N ASP A 65 -6.66 5.64 -12.35
CA ASP A 65 -6.09 6.18 -13.59
C ASP A 65 -6.48 5.38 -14.84
N GLY A 66 -6.99 4.16 -14.65
CA GLY A 66 -7.36 3.26 -15.75
C GLY A 66 -6.19 2.69 -16.54
N VAL A 67 -4.95 2.94 -16.12
CA VAL A 67 -3.74 2.47 -16.83
C VAL A 67 -3.34 1.09 -16.32
N PRO A 68 -3.35 0.05 -17.18
CA PRO A 68 -2.94 -1.29 -16.77
C PRO A 68 -1.41 -1.37 -16.58
N LEU A 69 -0.97 -2.25 -15.68
CA LEU A 69 0.44 -2.40 -15.34
C LEU A 69 1.33 -2.76 -16.56
N ILE A 70 0.79 -3.49 -17.53
CA ILE A 70 1.50 -3.83 -18.77
C ILE A 70 2.04 -2.59 -19.51
N PHE A 71 1.34 -1.45 -19.40
CA PHE A 71 1.82 -0.19 -19.96
C PHE A 71 3.14 0.22 -19.30
N TYR A 72 3.19 0.24 -17.99
CA TYR A 72 4.40 0.59 -17.24
C TYR A 72 5.53 -0.39 -17.51
N GLN A 73 5.25 -1.68 -17.57
CA GLN A 73 6.27 -2.71 -17.87
C GLN A 73 6.88 -2.53 -19.26
N ASN A 74 6.07 -2.23 -20.27
CA ASN A 74 6.54 -2.06 -21.64
C ASN A 74 7.33 -0.76 -21.85
N PHE A 75 6.95 0.31 -21.16
CA PHE A 75 7.61 1.61 -21.28
C PHE A 75 8.62 1.89 -20.16
N TRP A 76 8.88 0.91 -19.30
CA TRP A 76 9.77 1.05 -18.17
C TRP A 76 11.17 1.60 -18.52
N PRO A 77 11.80 1.21 -19.64
CA PRO A 77 13.09 1.80 -20.04
C PRO A 77 13.06 3.31 -20.27
N ASN A 78 11.89 3.87 -20.56
CA ASN A 78 11.70 5.29 -20.87
C ASN A 78 11.24 6.12 -19.65
N ILE A 79 10.35 5.55 -18.82
CA ILE A 79 9.66 6.28 -17.74
C ILE A 79 10.06 5.79 -16.34
N GLY A 80 10.80 4.69 -16.26
CA GLY A 80 11.10 4.02 -15.00
C GLY A 80 11.87 4.88 -14.00
N LEU A 81 12.81 5.67 -14.45
CA LEU A 81 13.60 6.56 -13.57
C LEU A 81 12.70 7.60 -12.90
N GLU A 82 11.87 8.28 -13.66
CA GLU A 82 10.99 9.33 -13.13
C GLU A 82 9.96 8.75 -12.15
N ILE A 83 9.40 7.57 -12.47
CA ILE A 83 8.46 6.89 -11.59
C ILE A 83 9.16 6.41 -10.31
N SER A 84 10.36 5.83 -10.44
CA SER A 84 11.13 5.37 -9.28
C SER A 84 11.49 6.52 -8.36
N ASP A 85 11.92 7.66 -8.88
CA ASP A 85 12.22 8.85 -8.09
C ASP A 85 10.99 9.35 -7.33
N ALA A 86 9.83 9.40 -7.99
CA ALA A 86 8.57 9.80 -7.35
C ALA A 86 8.16 8.82 -6.24
N VAL A 87 8.23 7.52 -6.51
CA VAL A 87 7.91 6.47 -5.53
C VAL A 87 8.85 6.51 -4.33
N LEU A 88 10.16 6.58 -4.58
CA LEU A 88 11.17 6.63 -3.51
C LEU A 88 11.06 7.91 -2.69
N SER A 89 10.73 9.04 -3.32
CA SER A 89 10.47 10.28 -2.60
C SER A 89 9.30 10.14 -1.62
N CYS A 90 8.22 9.48 -2.02
CA CYS A 90 7.08 9.21 -1.13
C CYS A 90 7.44 8.21 -0.02
N LEU A 91 8.06 7.07 -0.37
CA LEU A 91 8.34 5.99 0.58
C LEU A 91 9.40 6.38 1.62
N ASN A 92 10.46 7.07 1.21
CA ASN A 92 11.57 7.43 2.09
C ASN A 92 11.34 8.72 2.90
N SER A 93 10.30 9.51 2.55
CA SER A 93 9.94 10.72 3.30
C SER A 93 8.77 10.51 4.26
N ASP A 94 8.14 9.34 4.26
CA ASP A 94 6.89 9.03 4.99
C ASP A 94 5.72 9.98 4.63
N ILE A 95 5.80 10.68 3.49
CA ILE A 95 4.77 11.60 3.04
C ILE A 95 3.96 10.96 1.91
N PHE A 96 2.77 10.49 2.25
CA PHE A 96 1.81 9.99 1.26
C PHE A 96 0.83 11.08 0.84
N LEU A 97 0.71 11.26 -0.48
CA LEU A 97 -0.33 12.13 -1.03
C LEU A 97 -1.72 11.55 -0.73
N LYS A 98 -2.64 12.40 -0.28
CA LYS A 98 -4.03 11.98 0.00
C LYS A 98 -4.70 11.25 -1.16
N SER A 99 -4.39 11.66 -2.40
CA SER A 99 -4.91 11.04 -3.62
C SER A 99 -4.46 9.59 -3.82
N ILE A 100 -3.26 9.24 -3.36
CA ILE A 100 -2.72 7.87 -3.43
C ILE A 100 -3.33 6.98 -2.34
N ASN A 101 -3.67 7.55 -1.18
CA ASN A 101 -4.28 6.83 -0.07
C ASN A 101 -5.81 6.67 -0.20
N HIS A 102 -6.37 6.98 -1.35
CA HIS A 102 -7.80 6.80 -1.62
C HIS A 102 -8.11 5.34 -1.96
N THR A 103 -9.10 4.77 -1.33
CA THR A 103 -9.50 3.36 -1.51
C THR A 103 -10.92 3.26 -2.04
N PHE A 104 -11.13 2.42 -3.05
CA PHE A 104 -12.46 2.04 -3.50
C PHE A 104 -12.92 0.77 -2.79
N ILE A 105 -14.11 0.82 -2.19
CA ILE A 105 -14.75 -0.34 -1.59
C ILE A 105 -15.76 -0.89 -2.60
N THR A 106 -15.57 -2.14 -3.01
CA THR A 106 -16.46 -2.82 -3.95
C THR A 106 -17.13 -4.00 -3.26
N LEU A 107 -18.46 -4.06 -3.35
CA LEU A 107 -19.23 -5.20 -2.86
C LEU A 107 -19.21 -6.31 -3.90
N ILE A 108 -18.79 -7.50 -3.49
CA ILE A 108 -18.83 -8.71 -4.32
C ILE A 108 -20.09 -9.48 -3.93
N PRO A 109 -21.05 -9.71 -4.86
CA PRO A 109 -22.22 -10.52 -4.56
C PRO A 109 -21.77 -11.94 -4.19
N SER A 110 -22.30 -12.48 -3.09
CA SER A 110 -22.16 -13.91 -2.79
C SER A 110 -23.13 -14.70 -3.68
N ASN A 111 -22.63 -15.69 -4.38
CA ASN A 111 -23.46 -16.67 -5.08
C ASN A 111 -24.19 -17.55 -4.10
#